data_8572a31dfa5f02403044181ca4daca05
#
_entry.id   8572a31dfa5f02403044181ca4daca05
#
_cell.length_a   1.000
_cell.length_b   1.000
_cell.length_c   1.000
_cell.angle_alpha   90.00
_cell.angle_beta   90.00
_cell.angle_gamma   90.00
#
_symmetry.space_group_name_H-M   'P 1'
#
loop_
_entity.id
_entity.type
_entity.pdbx_description
1 polymer ?
#
loop_
_entity_poly.entity_id
_entity_poly.type
_entity_poly.pdbx_seq_one_letter_code
_entity_poly.pdbx_strand_id
1 'polypeptide(L)'
;MYKTSDYLRNGVLYLNNIIRPHHKRLSTLMIYSTTKCQSRCKHCSIWQKPEEHLSLRMIKMIMASQCVTKHTVVGLEGGEFLLHPEANAIMEWFKDNHPNYTLLSNCLAPQKVIEAVRLNHPSHLYVSLDVIKETFNAMRGCIGLDKVLEVIETLKDEVPVSLMFCLSPWNTFEDMDYVIGLAKRYDVDVRIGIYGTMDFFDTTADLLSADMAHYIQNIPKSIHGTEENFDLVALNKEWRNGRLRIRCQSLFSEVV
;
A
#
# COMPACT_ATOMS: atom_id res chain seq x y z
N MET A 1 -2.94 -0.38 13.15
CA MET A 1 -2.87 -1.64 13.94
C MET A 1 -4.06 -2.52 13.67
N TYR A 2 -3.85 -3.74 13.15
CA TYR A 2 -4.93 -4.72 13.07
C TYR A 2 -5.29 -5.21 14.47
N LYS A 3 -6.53 -5.04 14.85
CA LYS A 3 -7.04 -5.54 16.13
C LYS A 3 -7.21 -7.06 16.06
N THR A 4 -7.09 -7.76 17.17
CA THR A 4 -7.37 -9.22 17.25
C THR A 4 -8.74 -9.56 16.65
N SER A 5 -9.72 -8.67 16.78
CA SER A 5 -11.05 -8.79 16.16
C SER A 5 -11.00 -8.84 14.63
N ASP A 6 -10.03 -8.18 13.99
CA ASP A 6 -9.91 -8.17 12.53
C ASP A 6 -9.37 -9.51 12.02
N TYR A 7 -8.39 -10.10 12.73
CA TYR A 7 -7.90 -11.44 12.41
C TYR A 7 -9.00 -12.50 12.56
N LEU A 8 -9.77 -12.45 13.65
CA LEU A 8 -10.90 -13.35 13.84
C LEU A 8 -11.95 -13.20 12.74
N ARG A 9 -12.31 -11.97 12.43
CA ARG A 9 -13.27 -11.66 11.35
C ARG A 9 -12.78 -12.18 10.00
N ASN A 10 -11.52 -11.93 9.65
CA ASN A 10 -10.94 -12.40 8.41
C ASN A 10 -10.84 -13.92 8.36
N GLY A 11 -10.52 -14.58 9.47
CA GLY A 11 -10.55 -16.04 9.59
C GLY A 11 -11.95 -16.63 9.35
N VAL A 12 -12.99 -16.04 9.95
CA VAL A 12 -14.40 -16.44 9.73
C VAL A 12 -14.80 -16.20 8.27
N LEU A 13 -14.42 -15.06 7.68
CA LEU A 13 -14.68 -14.75 6.28
C LEU A 13 -14.01 -15.75 5.35
N TYR A 14 -12.76 -16.11 5.61
CA TYR A 14 -12.02 -17.12 4.86
C TYR A 14 -12.72 -18.48 4.88
N LEU A 15 -13.11 -18.97 6.06
CA LEU A 15 -13.85 -20.21 6.21
C LEU A 15 -15.20 -20.15 5.46
N ASN A 16 -15.92 -19.05 5.57
CA ASN A 16 -17.17 -18.86 4.84
C ASN A 16 -16.97 -18.92 3.31
N ASN A 17 -15.89 -18.33 2.80
CA ASN A 17 -15.56 -18.35 1.36
C ASN A 17 -15.17 -19.77 0.87
N ILE A 18 -14.61 -20.61 1.75
CA ILE A 18 -14.36 -22.03 1.44
C ILE A 18 -15.68 -22.80 1.35
N ILE A 19 -16.56 -22.61 2.34
CA ILE A 19 -17.83 -23.36 2.44
C ILE A 19 -18.83 -22.91 1.36
N ARG A 20 -18.79 -21.61 0.99
CA ARG A 20 -19.72 -21.00 0.02
C ARG A 20 -18.96 -20.37 -1.16
N PRO A 21 -18.31 -21.16 -2.01
CA PRO A 21 -17.43 -20.64 -3.06
C PRO A 21 -18.15 -19.77 -4.12
N HIS A 22 -19.47 -19.89 -4.25
CA HIS A 22 -20.30 -19.07 -5.16
C HIS A 22 -20.81 -17.76 -4.52
N HIS A 23 -20.55 -17.55 -3.21
CA HIS A 23 -20.97 -16.37 -2.45
C HIS A 23 -19.78 -15.77 -1.68
N LYS A 24 -18.63 -15.67 -2.35
CA LYS A 24 -17.41 -15.11 -1.76
C LYS A 24 -17.63 -13.65 -1.35
N ARG A 25 -16.97 -13.25 -0.28
CA ARG A 25 -16.92 -11.87 0.20
C ARG A 25 -15.47 -11.43 0.34
N LEU A 26 -15.22 -10.16 0.04
CA LEU A 26 -13.88 -9.58 0.08
C LEU A 26 -13.57 -9.05 1.48
N SER A 27 -12.37 -9.35 1.96
CA SER A 27 -11.75 -8.65 3.09
C SER A 27 -11.17 -7.32 2.64
N THR A 28 -10.54 -7.33 1.45
CA THR A 28 -9.83 -6.18 0.89
C THR A 28 -10.13 -6.05 -0.59
N LEU A 29 -10.26 -4.82 -1.05
CA LEU A 29 -10.39 -4.44 -2.46
C LEU A 29 -9.44 -3.26 -2.71
N MET A 30 -8.45 -3.44 -3.57
CA MET A 30 -7.57 -2.37 -4.02
C MET A 30 -8.07 -1.80 -5.35
N ILE A 31 -8.27 -0.50 -5.42
CA ILE A 31 -8.76 0.19 -6.63
C ILE A 31 -7.64 1.08 -7.17
N TYR A 32 -7.00 0.62 -8.24
CA TYR A 32 -6.06 1.42 -9.02
C TYR A 32 -6.85 2.32 -9.97
N SER A 33 -7.22 3.49 -9.47
CA SER A 33 -8.18 4.36 -10.15
C SER A 33 -7.58 5.25 -11.24
N THR A 34 -6.25 5.40 -11.26
CA THR A 34 -5.53 6.21 -12.25
C THR A 34 -4.13 5.69 -12.52
N THR A 35 -3.68 5.79 -13.77
CA THR A 35 -2.28 5.55 -14.14
C THR A 35 -1.43 6.81 -14.03
N LYS A 36 -2.05 7.99 -13.85
CA LYS A 36 -1.34 9.27 -13.73
C LYS A 36 -0.51 9.33 -12.47
N CYS A 37 0.79 9.64 -12.61
CA CYS A 37 1.72 9.82 -11.50
C CYS A 37 2.77 10.87 -11.85
N GLN A 38 3.10 11.73 -10.90
CA GLN A 38 4.19 12.71 -11.06
C GLN A 38 5.55 12.15 -10.64
N SER A 39 5.59 11.02 -9.93
CA SER A 39 6.83 10.31 -9.60
C SER A 39 7.26 9.43 -10.75
N ARG A 40 8.57 9.17 -10.84
CA ARG A 40 9.19 8.28 -11.83
C ARG A 40 10.02 7.22 -11.11
N CYS A 41 9.38 6.52 -10.18
CA CYS A 41 10.04 5.53 -9.33
C CYS A 41 10.66 4.40 -10.17
N LYS A 42 11.89 4.00 -9.81
CA LYS A 42 12.61 2.94 -10.53
C LYS A 42 11.93 1.58 -10.43
N HIS A 43 11.23 1.31 -9.32
CA HIS A 43 10.55 0.05 -9.09
C HIS A 43 9.12 0.01 -9.66
N CYS A 44 8.66 1.05 -10.35
CA CYS A 44 7.29 1.16 -10.82
C CYS A 44 7.23 1.83 -12.18
N SER A 45 6.59 1.22 -13.17
CA SER A 45 6.46 1.75 -14.53
C SER A 45 5.07 2.31 -14.83
N ILE A 46 4.19 2.44 -13.83
CA ILE A 46 2.82 2.94 -14.04
C ILE A 46 2.80 4.33 -14.69
N TRP A 47 3.78 5.18 -14.37
CA TRP A 47 3.92 6.52 -14.92
C TRP A 47 4.25 6.56 -16.42
N GLN A 48 4.66 5.42 -17.00
CA GLN A 48 4.93 5.26 -18.43
C GLN A 48 3.70 4.81 -19.22
N LYS A 49 2.66 4.35 -18.52
CA LYS A 49 1.41 3.91 -19.16
C LYS A 49 0.62 5.10 -19.68
N PRO A 50 -0.22 4.90 -20.72
CA PRO A 50 -1.19 5.90 -21.11
C PRO A 50 -2.01 6.39 -19.91
N GLU A 51 -2.34 7.68 -19.89
CA GLU A 51 -3.16 8.25 -18.83
C GLU A 51 -4.59 7.72 -18.95
N GLU A 52 -5.01 6.91 -17.96
CA GLU A 52 -6.33 6.33 -17.87
C GLU A 52 -6.92 6.56 -16.47
N HIS A 53 -8.24 6.69 -16.42
CA HIS A 53 -8.96 6.94 -15.17
C HIS A 53 -10.20 6.07 -15.06
N LEU A 54 -10.36 5.45 -13.91
CA LEU A 54 -11.55 4.69 -13.57
C LEU A 54 -12.62 5.65 -13.03
N SER A 55 -13.64 5.96 -13.80
CA SER A 55 -14.65 6.95 -13.42
C SER A 55 -15.36 6.60 -12.09
N LEU A 56 -15.84 7.59 -11.36
CA LEU A 56 -16.65 7.41 -10.15
C LEU A 56 -17.86 6.49 -10.43
N ARG A 57 -18.45 6.56 -11.64
CA ARG A 57 -19.55 5.66 -12.02
C ARG A 57 -19.10 4.20 -12.02
N MET A 58 -17.94 3.89 -12.58
CA MET A 58 -17.40 2.52 -12.60
C MET A 58 -17.05 2.05 -11.18
N ILE A 59 -16.45 2.91 -10.36
CA ILE A 59 -16.18 2.62 -8.94
C ILE A 59 -17.48 2.25 -8.21
N LYS A 60 -18.55 3.04 -8.37
CA LYS A 60 -19.86 2.73 -7.80
C LYS A 60 -20.41 1.39 -8.25
N MET A 61 -20.22 1.01 -9.52
CA MET A 61 -20.64 -0.31 -10.03
C MET A 61 -19.83 -1.45 -9.37
N ILE A 62 -18.51 -1.27 -9.19
CA ILE A 62 -17.66 -2.24 -8.48
C ILE A 62 -18.14 -2.38 -7.03
N MET A 63 -18.37 -1.26 -6.35
CA MET A 63 -18.82 -1.23 -4.96
C MET A 63 -20.21 -1.82 -4.73
N ALA A 64 -21.06 -1.83 -5.76
CA ALA A 64 -22.39 -2.48 -5.73
C ALA A 64 -22.30 -4.02 -5.84
N SER A 65 -21.11 -4.59 -6.04
CA SER A 65 -20.93 -6.04 -6.08
C SER A 65 -21.32 -6.70 -4.77
N GLN A 66 -22.00 -7.86 -4.86
CA GLN A 66 -22.34 -8.68 -3.69
C GLN A 66 -21.12 -9.18 -2.91
N CYS A 67 -19.93 -9.18 -3.52
CA CYS A 67 -18.68 -9.56 -2.86
C CYS A 67 -18.18 -8.47 -1.90
N VAL A 68 -18.54 -7.21 -2.13
CA VAL A 68 -18.17 -6.06 -1.29
C VAL A 68 -19.18 -5.94 -0.16
N THR A 69 -18.67 -5.79 1.06
CA THR A 69 -19.50 -5.63 2.26
C THR A 69 -19.02 -4.41 3.05
N LYS A 70 -19.81 -3.90 3.98
CA LYS A 70 -19.41 -2.79 4.86
C LYS A 70 -18.11 -3.04 5.64
N HIS A 71 -17.65 -4.29 5.71
CA HIS A 71 -16.42 -4.69 6.38
C HIS A 71 -15.23 -4.85 5.41
N THR A 72 -15.47 -4.79 4.11
CA THR A 72 -14.39 -4.79 3.10
C THR A 72 -13.57 -3.52 3.24
N VAL A 73 -12.26 -3.65 3.42
CA VAL A 73 -11.35 -2.50 3.39
C VAL A 73 -11.10 -2.14 1.93
N VAL A 74 -11.32 -0.90 1.55
CA VAL A 74 -11.08 -0.44 0.17
C VAL A 74 -9.87 0.46 0.14
N GLY A 75 -8.81 0.06 -0.58
CA GLY A 75 -7.64 0.89 -0.86
C GLY A 75 -7.87 1.74 -2.10
N LEU A 76 -7.77 3.06 -1.97
CA LEU A 76 -7.73 3.99 -3.10
C LEU A 76 -6.27 4.22 -3.48
N GLU A 77 -5.91 3.69 -4.64
CA GLU A 77 -4.55 3.63 -5.15
C GLU A 77 -4.50 4.04 -6.63
N GLY A 78 -3.33 3.87 -7.23
CA GLY A 78 -3.10 4.12 -8.64
C GLY A 78 -1.66 4.51 -8.90
N GLY A 79 -1.43 5.40 -9.85
CA GLY A 79 -0.17 6.13 -9.97
C GLY A 79 -0.02 7.05 -8.75
N GLU A 80 -0.74 8.16 -8.76
CA GLU A 80 -1.03 8.98 -7.56
C GLU A 80 -2.52 9.28 -7.55
N PHE A 81 -3.23 8.70 -6.60
CA PHE A 81 -4.70 8.80 -6.55
C PHE A 81 -5.20 10.25 -6.60
N LEU A 82 -4.55 11.15 -5.89
CA LEU A 82 -4.96 12.56 -5.85
C LEU A 82 -4.73 13.32 -7.16
N LEU A 83 -4.10 12.71 -8.18
CA LEU A 83 -4.06 13.27 -9.54
C LEU A 83 -5.24 12.83 -10.41
N HIS A 84 -6.10 11.95 -9.91
CA HIS A 84 -7.33 11.59 -10.59
C HIS A 84 -8.27 12.81 -10.73
N PRO A 85 -8.88 13.05 -11.91
CA PRO A 85 -9.73 14.23 -12.12
C PRO A 85 -10.93 14.29 -11.16
N GLU A 86 -11.49 13.14 -10.78
CA GLU A 86 -12.61 13.02 -9.86
C GLU A 86 -12.19 12.64 -8.43
N ALA A 87 -10.92 12.81 -8.02
CA ALA A 87 -10.41 12.34 -6.72
C ALA A 87 -11.28 12.80 -5.54
N ASN A 88 -11.61 14.08 -5.48
CA ASN A 88 -12.45 14.63 -4.40
C ASN A 88 -13.85 14.01 -4.39
N ALA A 89 -14.50 13.90 -5.54
CA ALA A 89 -15.84 13.32 -5.65
C ALA A 89 -15.85 11.81 -5.28
N ILE A 90 -14.76 11.08 -5.61
CA ILE A 90 -14.60 9.69 -5.22
C ILE A 90 -14.46 9.58 -3.70
N MET A 91 -13.56 10.37 -3.08
CA MET A 91 -13.35 10.33 -1.63
C MET A 91 -14.61 10.76 -0.86
N GLU A 92 -15.32 11.81 -1.31
CA GLU A 92 -16.58 12.25 -0.73
C GLU A 92 -17.63 11.12 -0.78
N TRP A 93 -17.73 10.45 -1.93
CA TRP A 93 -18.64 9.31 -2.04
C TRP A 93 -18.29 8.19 -1.07
N PHE A 94 -16.99 7.84 -0.92
CA PHE A 94 -16.55 6.83 0.04
C PHE A 94 -16.84 7.24 1.47
N LYS A 95 -16.57 8.48 1.85
CA LYS A 95 -16.90 9.02 3.17
C LYS A 95 -18.36 8.77 3.55
N ASP A 96 -19.26 9.01 2.60
CA ASP A 96 -20.71 8.94 2.86
C ASP A 96 -21.28 7.53 2.75
N ASN A 97 -20.70 6.67 1.89
CA ASN A 97 -21.30 5.37 1.55
C ASN A 97 -20.47 4.17 2.03
N HIS A 98 -19.15 4.33 2.19
CA HIS A 98 -18.24 3.25 2.58
C HIS A 98 -17.00 3.79 3.33
N PRO A 99 -17.13 4.26 4.58
CA PRO A 99 -16.04 4.93 5.31
C PRO A 99 -14.87 4.02 5.66
N ASN A 100 -14.99 2.69 5.42
CA ASN A 100 -13.90 1.72 5.60
C ASN A 100 -12.98 1.72 4.36
N TYR A 101 -12.44 2.88 4.02
CA TYR A 101 -11.49 3.03 2.92
C TYR A 101 -10.19 3.67 3.37
N THR A 102 -9.12 3.42 2.63
CA THR A 102 -7.78 3.91 2.89
C THR A 102 -7.25 4.68 1.69
N LEU A 103 -6.31 5.58 1.91
CA LEU A 103 -5.63 6.35 0.88
C LEU A 103 -4.15 6.00 0.86
N LEU A 104 -3.61 5.64 -0.31
CA LEU A 104 -2.17 5.55 -0.56
C LEU A 104 -1.72 6.77 -1.37
N SER A 105 -0.68 7.47 -0.90
CA SER A 105 -0.13 8.64 -1.57
C SER A 105 1.41 8.68 -1.49
N ASN A 106 2.01 9.25 -2.52
CA ASN A 106 3.42 9.60 -2.53
C ASN A 106 3.72 10.93 -1.81
N CYS A 107 2.68 11.64 -1.38
CA CYS A 107 2.72 12.88 -0.58
C CYS A 107 3.52 14.05 -1.21
N LEU A 108 3.72 14.08 -2.53
CA LEU A 108 4.48 15.15 -3.20
C LEU A 108 3.69 16.46 -3.35
N ALA A 109 2.41 16.46 -3.04
CA ALA A 109 1.55 17.66 -2.99
C ALA A 109 0.94 17.79 -1.59
N PRO A 110 1.73 18.23 -0.58
CA PRO A 110 1.34 18.12 0.83
C PRO A 110 0.01 18.80 1.15
N GLN A 111 -0.22 20.03 0.72
CA GLN A 111 -1.47 20.75 0.98
C GLN A 111 -2.69 20.00 0.44
N LYS A 112 -2.55 19.41 -0.76
CA LYS A 112 -3.62 18.63 -1.38
C LYS A 112 -3.93 17.36 -0.59
N VAL A 113 -2.89 16.67 -0.10
CA VAL A 113 -3.06 15.46 0.74
C VAL A 113 -3.71 15.83 2.06
N ILE A 114 -3.20 16.85 2.74
CA ILE A 114 -3.71 17.30 4.05
C ILE A 114 -5.18 17.72 3.93
N GLU A 115 -5.51 18.52 2.93
CA GLU A 115 -6.89 18.96 2.68
C GLU A 115 -7.81 17.78 2.37
N ALA A 116 -7.39 16.86 1.49
CA ALA A 116 -8.17 15.69 1.10
C ALA A 116 -8.46 14.77 2.31
N VAL A 117 -7.47 14.54 3.16
CA VAL A 117 -7.61 13.71 4.37
C VAL A 117 -8.56 14.38 5.37
N ARG A 118 -8.40 15.69 5.63
CA ARG A 118 -9.24 16.43 6.58
C ARG A 118 -10.69 16.55 6.12
N LEU A 119 -10.91 16.69 4.81
CA LEU A 119 -12.25 16.82 4.25
C LEU A 119 -13.00 15.48 4.21
N ASN A 120 -12.29 14.39 3.91
CA ASN A 120 -12.91 13.12 3.53
C ASN A 120 -12.67 11.98 4.54
N HIS A 121 -11.82 12.18 5.55
CA HIS A 121 -11.60 11.25 6.67
C HIS A 121 -11.38 9.78 6.26
N PRO A 122 -10.37 9.44 5.43
CA PRO A 122 -10.03 8.05 5.20
C PRO A 122 -9.70 7.35 6.52
N SER A 123 -10.00 6.06 6.62
CA SER A 123 -9.73 5.29 7.83
C SER A 123 -8.23 5.07 8.10
N HIS A 124 -7.39 5.26 7.07
CA HIS A 124 -5.94 5.13 7.15
C HIS A 124 -5.25 5.86 5.98
N LEU A 125 -4.11 6.47 6.26
CA LEU A 125 -3.22 7.03 5.24
C LEU A 125 -1.95 6.18 5.13
N TYR A 126 -1.70 5.62 3.95
CA TYR A 126 -0.45 4.98 3.59
C TYR A 126 0.45 5.96 2.86
N VAL A 127 1.66 6.18 3.38
CA VAL A 127 2.65 7.11 2.85
C VAL A 127 3.79 6.33 2.22
N SER A 128 3.97 6.48 0.92
CA SER A 128 5.05 5.81 0.20
C SER A 128 6.40 6.45 0.50
N LEU A 129 7.31 5.73 1.17
CA LEU A 129 8.64 6.19 1.53
C LEU A 129 9.64 5.03 1.54
N ASP A 130 10.56 4.99 0.55
CA ASP A 130 11.45 3.83 0.33
C ASP A 130 12.94 4.16 0.51
N VAL A 131 13.30 5.41 0.80
CA VAL A 131 14.69 5.84 0.73
C VAL A 131 14.98 7.05 1.62
N ILE A 132 16.26 7.22 1.96
CA ILE A 132 16.80 8.41 2.63
C ILE A 132 16.88 9.62 1.69
N LYS A 133 17.23 10.78 2.23
CA LYS A 133 17.26 12.06 1.51
C LYS A 133 18.17 12.02 0.27
N GLU A 134 19.34 11.45 0.41
CA GLU A 134 20.39 11.40 -0.63
C GLU A 134 19.95 10.56 -1.84
N THR A 135 19.22 9.52 -1.58
CA THR A 135 18.76 8.57 -2.61
C THR A 135 17.34 8.83 -3.10
N PHE A 136 16.58 9.68 -2.40
CA PHE A 136 15.17 9.95 -2.71
C PHE A 136 14.95 10.35 -4.17
N ASN A 137 15.72 11.31 -4.65
CA ASN A 137 15.60 11.81 -6.03
C ASN A 137 15.97 10.73 -7.05
N ALA A 138 17.01 9.94 -6.76
CA ALA A 138 17.47 8.87 -7.63
C ALA A 138 16.47 7.72 -7.72
N MET A 139 15.77 7.41 -6.62
CA MET A 139 14.81 6.32 -6.55
C MET A 139 13.43 6.72 -7.07
N ARG A 140 12.96 7.90 -6.69
CA ARG A 140 11.60 8.39 -6.98
C ARG A 140 11.50 9.27 -8.23
N GLY A 141 12.66 9.70 -8.79
CA GLY A 141 12.72 10.57 -9.96
C GLY A 141 12.13 11.96 -9.73
N CYS A 142 12.09 12.42 -8.48
CA CYS A 142 11.54 13.73 -8.09
C CYS A 142 12.15 14.20 -6.77
N ILE A 143 12.11 15.50 -6.53
CA ILE A 143 12.51 16.13 -5.26
C ILE A 143 11.27 16.23 -4.38
N GLY A 144 11.34 15.77 -3.12
CA GLY A 144 10.16 15.92 -2.28
C GLY A 144 10.16 15.22 -0.94
N LEU A 145 11.29 14.74 -0.41
CA LEU A 145 11.31 14.13 0.91
C LEU A 145 10.74 15.07 1.98
N ASP A 146 11.12 16.36 1.95
CA ASP A 146 10.63 17.34 2.93
C ASP A 146 9.10 17.49 2.87
N LYS A 147 8.51 17.36 1.66
CA LYS A 147 7.04 17.38 1.46
C LYS A 147 6.37 16.15 2.08
N VAL A 148 7.00 14.99 1.94
CA VAL A 148 6.50 13.75 2.54
C VAL A 148 6.53 13.86 4.07
N LEU A 149 7.63 14.36 4.63
CA LEU A 149 7.77 14.57 6.07
C LEU A 149 6.76 15.59 6.60
N GLU A 150 6.49 16.68 5.87
CA GLU A 150 5.45 17.66 6.22
C GLU A 150 4.08 17.00 6.36
N VAL A 151 3.69 16.12 5.43
CA VAL A 151 2.41 15.40 5.50
C VAL A 151 2.35 14.50 6.72
N ILE A 152 3.41 13.72 6.98
CA ILE A 152 3.47 12.81 8.13
C ILE A 152 3.34 13.60 9.43
N GLU A 153 4.14 14.64 9.59
CA GLU A 153 4.17 15.45 10.80
C GLU A 153 2.82 16.14 11.06
N THR A 154 2.15 16.58 9.99
CA THR A 154 0.86 17.26 10.10
C THR A 154 -0.28 16.31 10.44
N LEU A 155 -0.30 15.09 9.85
CA LEU A 155 -1.46 14.21 9.90
C LEU A 155 -1.35 13.05 10.89
N LYS A 156 -0.17 12.77 11.46
CA LYS A 156 0.07 11.61 12.33
C LYS A 156 -0.87 11.50 13.54
N ASP A 157 -1.36 12.63 14.05
CA ASP A 157 -2.27 12.68 15.18
C ASP A 157 -3.75 12.82 14.76
N GLU A 158 -4.03 13.01 13.46
CA GLU A 158 -5.37 13.22 12.91
C GLU A 158 -5.95 11.95 12.25
N VAL A 159 -5.08 11.11 11.66
CA VAL A 159 -5.45 9.86 11.00
C VAL A 159 -4.38 8.80 11.26
N PRO A 160 -4.72 7.52 11.38
CA PRO A 160 -3.70 6.46 11.41
C PRO A 160 -2.81 6.53 10.17
N VAL A 161 -1.49 6.59 10.36
CA VAL A 161 -0.49 6.66 9.28
C VAL A 161 0.38 5.42 9.31
N SER A 162 0.66 4.84 8.13
CA SER A 162 1.72 3.84 7.96
C SER A 162 2.69 4.26 6.87
N LEU A 163 3.97 4.18 7.14
CA LEU A 163 5.02 4.34 6.14
C LEU A 163 5.13 3.05 5.34
N MET A 164 5.03 3.15 4.02
CA MET A 164 5.13 2.02 3.10
C MET A 164 6.53 1.99 2.52
N PHE A 165 7.33 1.02 2.94
CA PHE A 165 8.67 0.77 2.42
C PHE A 165 8.66 -0.47 1.52
N CYS A 166 9.20 -0.35 0.32
CA CYS A 166 9.39 -1.46 -0.60
C CYS A 166 10.88 -1.76 -0.76
N LEU A 167 11.36 -2.82 -0.12
CA LEU A 167 12.74 -3.29 -0.30
C LEU A 167 12.92 -3.75 -1.75
N SER A 168 13.89 -3.17 -2.44
CA SER A 168 14.13 -3.35 -3.86
C SER A 168 15.63 -3.27 -4.20
N PRO A 169 16.06 -3.63 -5.42
CA PRO A 169 17.45 -3.48 -5.85
C PRO A 169 17.97 -2.03 -5.88
N TRP A 170 17.10 -1.05 -5.73
CA TRP A 170 17.46 0.39 -5.82
C TRP A 170 17.49 1.11 -4.47
N ASN A 171 17.26 0.42 -3.37
CA ASN A 171 17.42 0.92 -2.02
C ASN A 171 18.20 -0.08 -1.15
N THR A 172 18.53 0.32 0.05
CA THR A 172 19.44 -0.41 0.94
C THR A 172 18.78 -0.70 2.29
N PHE A 173 19.46 -1.48 3.13
CA PHE A 173 19.04 -1.66 4.53
C PHE A 173 19.21 -0.37 5.34
N GLU A 174 20.12 0.52 4.97
CA GLU A 174 20.27 1.84 5.60
C GLU A 174 19.02 2.71 5.32
N ASP A 175 18.50 2.67 4.09
CA ASP A 175 17.22 3.31 3.75
C ASP A 175 16.07 2.76 4.59
N MET A 176 16.03 1.44 4.77
CA MET A 176 15.01 0.77 5.57
C MET A 176 15.11 1.17 7.05
N ASP A 177 16.32 1.14 7.63
CA ASP A 177 16.57 1.56 9.02
C ASP A 177 16.17 3.02 9.25
N TYR A 178 16.44 3.89 8.26
CA TYR A 178 16.02 5.28 8.30
C TYR A 178 14.49 5.42 8.35
N VAL A 179 13.76 4.70 7.50
CA VAL A 179 12.29 4.74 7.47
C VAL A 179 11.70 4.18 8.77
N ILE A 180 12.26 3.09 9.29
CA ILE A 180 11.89 2.54 10.60
C ILE A 180 12.16 3.56 11.72
N GLY A 181 13.30 4.25 11.65
CA GLY A 181 13.66 5.33 12.57
C GLY A 181 12.67 6.48 12.54
N LEU A 182 12.21 6.87 11.33
CA LEU A 182 11.16 7.89 11.19
C LEU A 182 9.82 7.42 11.76
N ALA A 183 9.42 6.17 11.49
CA ALA A 183 8.19 5.61 12.04
C ALA A 183 8.18 5.67 13.57
N LYS A 184 9.29 5.28 14.21
CA LYS A 184 9.48 5.40 15.66
C LYS A 184 9.44 6.86 16.15
N ARG A 185 10.10 7.76 15.41
CA ARG A 185 10.17 9.19 15.76
C ARG A 185 8.80 9.87 15.72
N TYR A 186 7.99 9.52 14.74
CA TYR A 186 6.65 10.11 14.56
C TYR A 186 5.54 9.32 15.26
N ASP A 187 5.87 8.19 15.90
CA ASP A 187 4.92 7.25 16.52
C ASP A 187 3.85 6.78 15.51
N VAL A 188 4.31 6.37 14.33
CA VAL A 188 3.47 5.84 13.26
C VAL A 188 3.90 4.42 12.89
N ASP A 189 3.03 3.68 12.23
CA ASP A 189 3.31 2.31 11.78
C ASP A 189 4.25 2.30 10.55
N VAL A 190 4.95 1.18 10.35
CA VAL A 190 5.73 0.94 9.14
C VAL A 190 5.38 -0.42 8.54
N ARG A 191 5.23 -0.46 7.22
CA ARG A 191 4.99 -1.68 6.47
C ARG A 191 6.10 -1.90 5.47
N ILE A 192 6.73 -3.06 5.56
CA ILE A 192 7.86 -3.44 4.72
C ILE A 192 7.38 -4.46 3.70
N GLY A 193 7.24 -4.01 2.46
CA GLY A 193 7.05 -4.87 1.30
C GLY A 193 8.38 -5.28 0.69
N ILE A 194 8.35 -6.34 -0.11
CA ILE A 194 9.49 -6.79 -0.90
C ILE A 194 9.09 -6.72 -2.37
N TYR A 195 9.91 -6.02 -3.14
CA TYR A 195 9.71 -5.87 -4.56
C TYR A 195 9.55 -7.23 -5.26
N GLY A 196 8.55 -7.33 -6.10
CA GLY A 196 8.31 -8.46 -6.98
C GLY A 196 7.94 -7.96 -8.37
N THR A 197 8.23 -8.76 -9.40
CA THR A 197 7.74 -8.49 -10.74
C THR A 197 6.24 -8.66 -10.80
N MET A 198 5.59 -7.68 -11.38
CA MET A 198 4.18 -7.76 -11.72
C MET A 198 3.99 -7.21 -13.13
N ASP A 199 3.31 -7.96 -13.99
CA ASP A 199 3.05 -7.56 -15.37
C ASP A 199 2.31 -6.22 -15.45
N PHE A 200 1.44 -5.95 -14.48
CA PHE A 200 0.72 -4.68 -14.39
C PHE A 200 1.65 -3.47 -14.27
N PHE A 201 2.78 -3.60 -13.57
CA PHE A 201 3.75 -2.53 -13.39
C PHE A 201 4.85 -2.52 -14.45
N ASP A 202 4.81 -3.43 -15.44
CA ASP A 202 5.83 -3.62 -16.50
C ASP A 202 7.25 -3.68 -15.97
N THR A 203 7.40 -4.28 -14.80
CA THR A 203 8.71 -4.42 -14.17
C THR A 203 9.44 -5.58 -14.84
N THR A 204 10.59 -5.30 -15.45
CA THR A 204 11.39 -6.31 -16.16
C THR A 204 11.95 -7.35 -15.21
N ALA A 205 11.72 -8.61 -15.54
CA ALA A 205 12.03 -9.78 -14.69
C ALA A 205 13.51 -9.95 -14.34
N ASP A 206 14.42 -9.45 -15.18
CA ASP A 206 15.84 -9.81 -15.13
C ASP A 206 16.62 -9.28 -13.91
N LEU A 207 16.06 -8.29 -13.22
CA LEU A 207 16.69 -7.69 -12.03
C LEU A 207 16.40 -8.44 -10.72
N LEU A 208 15.66 -9.55 -10.75
CA LEU A 208 14.93 -9.95 -9.54
C LEU A 208 15.34 -11.26 -8.90
N SER A 209 15.83 -12.24 -9.65
CA SER A 209 15.86 -13.58 -9.09
C SER A 209 17.04 -13.83 -8.15
N ALA A 210 18.25 -13.40 -8.52
CA ALA A 210 19.46 -13.67 -7.74
C ALA A 210 19.71 -12.62 -6.65
N ASP A 211 19.61 -11.32 -7.00
CA ASP A 211 19.94 -10.24 -6.08
C ASP A 211 18.93 -10.07 -4.96
N MET A 212 17.63 -10.19 -5.28
CA MET A 212 16.59 -10.10 -4.25
C MET A 212 16.60 -11.29 -3.29
N ALA A 213 16.93 -12.49 -3.75
CA ALA A 213 17.10 -13.63 -2.86
C ALA A 213 18.26 -13.40 -1.87
N HIS A 214 19.37 -12.82 -2.35
CA HIS A 214 20.48 -12.43 -1.51
C HIS A 214 20.09 -11.36 -0.48
N TYR A 215 19.41 -10.30 -0.92
CA TYR A 215 18.90 -9.24 -0.03
C TYR A 215 17.99 -9.80 1.06
N ILE A 216 17.01 -10.61 0.69
CA ILE A 216 16.04 -11.17 1.65
C ILE A 216 16.71 -12.09 2.67
N GLN A 217 17.69 -12.90 2.25
CA GLN A 217 18.40 -13.78 3.16
C GLN A 217 19.27 -13.01 4.17
N ASN A 218 19.76 -11.84 3.77
CA ASN A 218 20.65 -11.01 4.57
C ASN A 218 19.94 -9.88 5.34
N ILE A 219 18.61 -9.83 5.33
CA ILE A 219 17.87 -8.87 6.17
C ILE A 219 18.27 -9.06 7.63
N PRO A 220 18.77 -8.02 8.30
CA PRO A 220 19.17 -8.09 9.71
C PRO A 220 18.04 -8.55 10.62
N LYS A 221 18.34 -9.40 11.58
CA LYS A 221 17.33 -9.87 12.56
C LYS A 221 16.72 -8.74 13.39
N SER A 222 17.46 -7.64 13.58
CA SER A 222 16.99 -6.45 14.27
C SER A 222 15.79 -5.76 13.63
N ILE A 223 15.53 -6.04 12.35
CA ILE A 223 14.43 -5.48 11.59
C ILE A 223 13.17 -6.37 11.69
N HIS A 224 13.35 -7.64 12.02
CA HIS A 224 12.22 -8.55 12.23
C HIS A 224 11.36 -8.08 13.40
N GLY A 225 10.04 -8.10 13.21
CA GLY A 225 9.09 -7.70 14.25
C GLY A 225 8.94 -6.18 14.47
N THR A 226 9.47 -5.36 13.54
CA THR A 226 9.21 -3.90 13.56
C THR A 226 7.81 -3.57 13.03
N GLU A 227 7.20 -4.48 12.30
CA GLU A 227 5.81 -4.37 11.87
C GLU A 227 4.89 -4.77 13.00
N GLU A 228 3.91 -3.94 13.22
CA GLU A 228 2.92 -4.15 14.24
C GLU A 228 2.09 -5.41 13.94
N ASN A 229 2.14 -6.39 14.80
CA ASN A 229 1.40 -7.65 14.78
C ASN A 229 1.81 -8.69 13.72
N PHE A 230 2.72 -8.40 12.78
CA PHE A 230 3.01 -9.35 11.73
C PHE A 230 4.39 -9.14 11.11
N ASP A 231 5.26 -10.11 11.21
CA ASP A 231 6.58 -10.07 10.58
C ASP A 231 6.48 -10.50 9.10
N LEU A 232 6.06 -9.57 8.24
CA LEU A 232 5.95 -9.79 6.79
C LEU A 232 7.31 -10.12 6.16
N VAL A 233 8.39 -9.60 6.71
CA VAL A 233 9.74 -9.87 6.25
C VAL A 233 10.11 -11.33 6.48
N ALA A 234 9.88 -11.86 7.68
CA ALA A 234 10.12 -13.26 7.99
C ALA A 234 9.25 -14.18 7.13
N LEU A 235 7.97 -13.86 6.95
CA LEU A 235 7.07 -14.62 6.10
C LEU A 235 7.51 -14.63 4.64
N ASN A 236 7.93 -13.51 4.07
CA ASN A 236 8.46 -13.45 2.73
C ASN A 236 9.73 -14.29 2.57
N LYS A 237 10.62 -14.25 3.58
CA LYS A 237 11.82 -15.08 3.62
C LYS A 237 11.49 -16.58 3.62
N GLU A 238 10.59 -17.01 4.48
CA GLU A 238 10.17 -18.41 4.57
C GLU A 238 9.41 -18.87 3.31
N TRP A 239 8.57 -18.01 2.72
CA TRP A 239 7.88 -18.29 1.47
C TRP A 239 8.86 -18.50 0.30
N ARG A 240 9.83 -17.60 0.14
CA ARG A 240 10.84 -17.71 -0.93
C ARG A 240 11.77 -18.92 -0.75
N ASN A 241 12.00 -19.33 0.48
CA ASN A 241 12.76 -20.55 0.78
C ASN A 241 11.93 -21.84 0.60
N GLY A 242 10.69 -21.76 0.16
CA GLY A 242 9.77 -22.88 -0.01
C GLY A 242 9.34 -23.56 1.30
N ARG A 243 9.60 -22.93 2.44
CA ARG A 243 9.26 -23.46 3.78
C ARG A 243 7.86 -23.11 4.21
N LEU A 244 7.30 -22.03 3.66
CA LEU A 244 5.95 -21.58 4.01
C LEU A 244 4.92 -22.23 3.09
N ARG A 245 4.05 -23.04 3.67
CA ARG A 245 2.94 -23.72 2.96
C ARG A 245 1.62 -22.97 3.12
N ILE A 246 1.63 -21.64 3.04
CA ILE A 246 0.42 -20.82 3.05
C ILE A 246 -0.10 -20.71 1.62
N ARG A 247 -1.39 -20.95 1.42
CA ARG A 247 -2.05 -20.67 0.15
C ARG A 247 -2.24 -19.16 0.02
N CYS A 248 -1.86 -18.61 -1.12
CA CYS A 248 -2.17 -17.23 -1.46
C CYS A 248 -3.68 -17.00 -1.35
N GLN A 249 -4.07 -15.94 -0.65
CA GLN A 249 -5.48 -15.58 -0.41
C GLN A 249 -6.02 -14.63 -1.49
N SER A 250 -5.14 -14.12 -2.36
CA SER A 250 -5.55 -13.37 -3.55
C SER A 250 -6.58 -14.16 -4.34
N LEU A 251 -7.61 -13.53 -4.85
CA LEU A 251 -8.78 -14.11 -5.50
C LEU A 251 -9.71 -14.91 -4.57
N PHE A 252 -9.33 -15.15 -3.31
CA PHE A 252 -10.21 -15.79 -2.33
C PHE A 252 -10.99 -14.78 -1.51
N SER A 253 -10.31 -13.74 -1.05
CA SER A 253 -10.88 -12.68 -0.20
C SER A 253 -10.33 -11.29 -0.53
N GLU A 254 -9.36 -11.19 -1.45
CA GLU A 254 -8.71 -9.97 -1.86
C GLU A 254 -8.75 -9.83 -3.38
N VAL A 255 -8.99 -8.62 -3.88
CA VAL A 255 -9.00 -8.28 -5.30
C VAL A 255 -8.32 -6.93 -5.49
N VAL A 256 -7.54 -6.85 -6.56
CA VAL A 256 -6.87 -5.64 -7.04
C VAL A 256 -7.54 -5.17 -8.32
#